data_697a6662c25b6398b6c3eb46d1af77fe
#
_entry.id   697a6662c25b6398b6c3eb46d1af77fe
#
_cell.length_a   1.000
_cell.length_b   1.000
_cell.length_c   1.000
_cell.angle_alpha   90.00
_cell.angle_beta   90.00
_cell.angle_gamma   90.00
#
_symmetry.space_group_name_H-M   'P 1'
#
loop_
_entity.id
_entity.type
_entity.pdbx_description
1 polymer ?
#
loop_
_entity_poly.entity_id
_entity_poly.type
_entity_poly.pdbx_seq_one_letter_code
_entity_poly.pdbx_strand_id
1 'polypeptide(L)'
;MNVKRKILKNGSSFVSAVLAMGMFVQQVSAKTPADTLVMAWNLDTISTFDPAQINDRYGNEVLVNVCDNLVVSATDDAAKMVPSLAKSWDVSSDDQSTVITFHLRDGLKFNDGRPANANDLIWSMKRVVQLKMATAATFNEYGITEQNVDEAFQAPDDKTVVMKFDKPYPAELILSHFATSRTLALLDRETLMKHEKNGDMGNRYLASHSACVGPYQLESWRPGEGILLRASSNYWGEAPKLKKILIRHVAEPGTQRLLLQKHDIDVARNLMPEDLADLQATTDIKVERVLEPSVIIWGFNVTNPIFANEKVRLAMRYLIDYEGLGKTLLKDVGIPRASFIPLGNLGALDEKEGQPFKLDLPKAKQLLTEAGYPDGFEASIFAGASPYPFALPIAQSLQDNAKKVGVRFKIERFVGTQLFSKLSARTFDTIFFGWNNDSADPHTMASRLIYNPDNRFEAKNTGYASWCHGYLDETMNQKVQDALFQKDPKKRAQMYADLQREFMQKGPYAFIYQTYHTIAMTPDVKKWVWNSAPRIFYSAIEK
;
A
#
# COMPACT_ATOMS: atom_id res chain seq x y z
N MET A 1 -28.30 -3.81 -80.11
CA MET A 1 -29.34 -4.72 -80.66
C MET A 1 -30.42 -4.90 -79.58
N ASN A 2 -31.49 -4.20 -79.76
CA ASN A 2 -32.92 -4.43 -79.60
C ASN A 2 -33.29 -5.82 -78.94
N VAL A 3 -34.21 -5.87 -77.94
CA VAL A 3 -35.66 -6.06 -78.09
C VAL A 3 -36.31 -5.99 -76.68
N LYS A 4 -37.14 -4.97 -76.47
CA LYS A 4 -38.56 -4.81 -76.20
C LYS A 4 -39.21 -5.73 -75.12
N ARG A 5 -39.71 -5.02 -74.06
CA ARG A 5 -41.08 -4.88 -73.54
C ARG A 5 -41.99 -6.13 -73.47
N LYS A 6 -42.55 -6.34 -72.24
CA LYS A 6 -44.04 -6.40 -72.07
C LYS A 6 -44.42 -6.09 -70.60
N ILE A 7 -45.37 -5.19 -70.49
CA ILE A 7 -46.12 -4.80 -69.30
C ILE A 7 -47.28 -5.79 -69.15
N LEU A 8 -47.61 -6.17 -67.90
CA LEU A 8 -48.98 -6.50 -67.53
C LEU A 8 -49.24 -6.08 -66.08
N LYS A 9 -50.20 -5.18 -65.94
CA LYS A 9 -50.87 -4.73 -64.73
C LYS A 9 -51.76 -5.89 -64.22
N ASN A 10 -51.81 -6.11 -62.89
CA ASN A 10 -53.08 -6.28 -62.18
C ASN A 10 -52.82 -6.08 -60.68
N GLY A 11 -53.61 -5.20 -60.11
CA GLY A 11 -53.59 -4.83 -58.72
C GLY A 11 -54.39 -5.78 -57.83
N SER A 12 -54.03 -5.85 -56.59
CA SER A 12 -54.95 -6.06 -55.48
C SER A 12 -54.25 -5.56 -54.21
N SER A 13 -54.91 -4.62 -53.57
CA SER A 13 -54.54 -4.03 -52.29
C SER A 13 -54.66 -5.09 -51.19
N PHE A 14 -53.55 -5.36 -50.47
CA PHE A 14 -53.63 -5.95 -49.15
C PHE A 14 -52.98 -4.97 -48.17
N VAL A 15 -53.83 -4.34 -47.37
CA VAL A 15 -53.44 -3.58 -46.18
C VAL A 15 -53.02 -4.58 -45.13
N SER A 16 -51.72 -4.78 -44.95
CA SER A 16 -51.19 -5.52 -43.79
C SER A 16 -50.83 -4.51 -42.71
N ALA A 17 -51.68 -4.45 -41.69
CA ALA A 17 -51.39 -3.77 -40.40
C ALA A 17 -50.26 -4.54 -39.70
N VAL A 18 -49.03 -4.00 -39.76
CA VAL A 18 -47.92 -4.47 -38.91
C VAL A 18 -48.11 -3.85 -37.54
N LEU A 19 -48.67 -4.65 -36.60
CA LEU A 19 -48.56 -4.36 -35.16
C LEU A 19 -47.07 -4.47 -34.80
N ALA A 20 -46.42 -3.34 -34.65
CA ALA A 20 -45.14 -3.22 -34.00
C ALA A 20 -45.34 -3.50 -32.49
N MET A 21 -45.25 -4.74 -32.07
CA MET A 21 -45.06 -5.12 -30.68
C MET A 21 -43.65 -4.72 -30.31
N GLY A 22 -43.50 -3.49 -29.76
CA GLY A 22 -42.30 -3.06 -29.09
C GLY A 22 -42.06 -3.97 -27.89
N MET A 23 -41.26 -5.02 -28.06
CA MET A 23 -40.63 -5.71 -26.93
C MET A 23 -39.71 -4.67 -26.24
N PHE A 24 -40.22 -4.02 -25.23
CA PHE A 24 -39.38 -3.45 -24.19
C PHE A 24 -38.66 -4.62 -23.55
N VAL A 25 -37.47 -4.95 -24.05
CA VAL A 25 -36.49 -5.72 -23.30
C VAL A 25 -36.12 -4.82 -22.14
N GLN A 26 -36.85 -4.93 -21.02
CA GLN A 26 -36.31 -4.48 -19.73
C GLN A 26 -35.01 -5.26 -19.57
N GLN A 27 -33.88 -4.60 -19.77
CA GLN A 27 -32.62 -5.06 -19.27
C GLN A 27 -32.79 -5.15 -17.75
N VAL A 28 -33.19 -6.31 -17.27
CA VAL A 28 -33.07 -6.66 -15.86
C VAL A 28 -31.57 -6.63 -15.61
N SER A 29 -31.08 -5.57 -15.02
CA SER A 29 -29.74 -5.52 -14.47
C SER A 29 -29.63 -6.71 -13.53
N ALA A 30 -28.89 -7.72 -13.94
CA ALA A 30 -28.76 -8.93 -13.15
C ALA A 30 -27.89 -8.58 -11.94
N LYS A 31 -28.54 -8.43 -10.79
CA LYS A 31 -27.88 -8.24 -9.51
C LYS A 31 -26.77 -9.27 -9.33
N THR A 32 -25.62 -8.84 -8.81
CA THR A 32 -24.50 -9.74 -8.54
C THR A 32 -24.92 -10.88 -7.58
N PRO A 33 -24.41 -12.13 -7.74
CA PRO A 33 -24.84 -13.27 -6.91
C PRO A 33 -24.60 -13.02 -5.41
N ALA A 34 -25.52 -13.48 -4.57
CA ALA A 34 -25.48 -13.23 -3.13
C ALA A 34 -24.28 -13.87 -2.40
N ASP A 35 -23.71 -14.93 -2.95
CA ASP A 35 -22.54 -15.63 -2.41
C ASP A 35 -21.20 -15.18 -3.04
N THR A 36 -21.26 -14.16 -3.89
CA THR A 36 -20.10 -13.65 -4.64
C THR A 36 -19.96 -12.14 -4.46
N LEU A 37 -18.81 -11.68 -4.00
CA LEU A 37 -18.45 -10.27 -4.02
C LEU A 37 -17.81 -9.93 -5.36
N VAL A 38 -18.38 -8.94 -6.06
CA VAL A 38 -17.85 -8.45 -7.34
C VAL A 38 -17.27 -7.05 -7.14
N MET A 39 -15.97 -6.90 -7.34
CA MET A 39 -15.28 -5.62 -7.19
C MET A 39 -14.66 -5.15 -8.50
N ALA A 40 -14.49 -3.86 -8.68
CA ALA A 40 -13.71 -3.28 -9.78
C ALA A 40 -12.50 -2.51 -9.24
N TRP A 41 -11.32 -2.82 -9.79
CA TRP A 41 -10.05 -2.17 -9.49
C TRP A 41 -9.24 -1.94 -10.76
N ASN A 42 -8.26 -1.05 -10.68
CA ASN A 42 -7.14 -1.06 -11.60
C ASN A 42 -6.10 -2.10 -11.10
N LEU A 43 -5.87 -3.15 -11.89
CA LEU A 43 -4.97 -4.27 -11.56
C LEU A 43 -3.62 -4.19 -12.27
N ASP A 44 -3.30 -3.08 -12.96
CA ASP A 44 -2.10 -2.96 -13.82
C ASP A 44 -0.77 -3.11 -13.06
N THR A 45 -0.76 -2.91 -11.74
CA THR A 45 0.46 -3.01 -10.93
C THR A 45 0.78 -4.44 -10.50
N ILE A 46 -0.17 -5.36 -10.60
CA ILE A 46 0.01 -6.76 -10.16
C ILE A 46 0.86 -7.50 -11.19
N SER A 47 2.00 -8.02 -10.75
CA SER A 47 2.91 -8.78 -11.59
C SER A 47 3.11 -10.23 -11.14
N THR A 48 2.80 -10.55 -9.88
CA THR A 48 3.02 -11.86 -9.28
C THR A 48 2.17 -12.04 -8.02
N PHE A 49 1.91 -13.30 -7.63
CA PHE A 49 1.37 -13.69 -6.33
C PHE A 49 2.38 -14.50 -5.49
N ASP A 50 3.66 -14.50 -5.85
CA ASP A 50 4.68 -15.12 -5.00
C ASP A 50 4.96 -14.26 -3.77
N PRO A 51 4.77 -14.78 -2.53
CA PRO A 51 5.10 -14.06 -1.30
C PRO A 51 6.55 -13.58 -1.20
N ALA A 52 7.49 -14.24 -1.89
CA ALA A 52 8.90 -13.84 -1.91
C ALA A 52 9.17 -12.62 -2.81
N GLN A 53 8.29 -12.32 -3.76
CA GLN A 53 8.53 -11.32 -4.81
C GLN A 53 7.57 -10.14 -4.76
N ILE A 54 6.37 -10.33 -4.24
CA ILE A 54 5.31 -9.33 -4.28
C ILE A 54 5.69 -8.07 -3.50
N ASN A 55 5.50 -6.90 -4.12
CA ASN A 55 5.78 -5.60 -3.52
C ASN A 55 4.73 -4.54 -3.86
N ASP A 56 3.65 -4.92 -4.56
CA ASP A 56 2.55 -4.01 -4.86
C ASP A 56 1.39 -4.17 -3.86
N ARG A 57 0.64 -3.08 -3.67
CA ARG A 57 -0.44 -3.01 -2.69
C ARG A 57 -1.59 -3.95 -2.99
N TYR A 58 -2.05 -3.99 -4.24
CA TYR A 58 -3.26 -4.74 -4.60
C TYR A 58 -3.03 -6.25 -4.62
N GLY A 59 -1.88 -6.68 -5.12
CA GLY A 59 -1.45 -8.07 -5.02
C GLY A 59 -1.27 -8.54 -3.57
N ASN A 60 -0.70 -7.68 -2.71
CA ASN A 60 -0.62 -7.95 -1.27
C ASN A 60 -2.00 -8.11 -0.62
N GLU A 61 -3.00 -7.31 -1.00
CA GLU A 61 -4.38 -7.46 -0.50
C GLU A 61 -4.98 -8.80 -0.91
N VAL A 62 -4.75 -9.25 -2.15
CA VAL A 62 -5.17 -10.59 -2.59
C VAL A 62 -4.47 -11.67 -1.77
N LEU A 63 -3.15 -11.56 -1.59
CA LEU A 63 -2.37 -12.55 -0.82
C LEU A 63 -2.77 -12.64 0.65
N VAL A 64 -3.18 -11.55 1.29
CA VAL A 64 -3.73 -11.56 2.66
C VAL A 64 -4.91 -12.51 2.78
N ASN A 65 -5.67 -12.66 1.70
CA ASN A 65 -6.90 -13.48 1.68
C ASN A 65 -6.67 -14.91 1.20
N VAL A 66 -5.49 -15.25 0.68
CA VAL A 66 -5.15 -16.60 0.25
C VAL A 66 -4.05 -17.26 1.07
N CYS A 67 -3.23 -16.45 1.78
CA CYS A 67 -2.10 -16.93 2.58
C CYS A 67 -2.15 -16.31 3.98
N ASP A 68 -2.50 -17.09 4.98
CA ASP A 68 -2.43 -16.68 6.37
C ASP A 68 -0.97 -16.57 6.85
N ASN A 69 -0.73 -15.68 7.81
CA ASN A 69 0.52 -15.55 8.54
C ASN A 69 0.45 -16.23 9.91
N LEU A 70 1.58 -16.28 10.63
CA LEU A 70 1.61 -16.75 12.03
C LEU A 70 0.74 -15.91 12.94
N VAL A 71 0.80 -14.60 12.80
CA VAL A 71 0.04 -13.59 13.55
C VAL A 71 -0.52 -12.55 12.60
N VAL A 72 -1.58 -11.87 13.00
CA VAL A 72 -2.17 -10.74 12.26
C VAL A 72 -2.47 -9.59 13.22
N SER A 73 -2.58 -8.37 12.69
CA SER A 73 -3.07 -7.23 13.49
C SER A 73 -4.57 -7.39 13.77
N ALA A 74 -5.01 -7.01 14.96
CA ALA A 74 -6.43 -6.93 15.28
C ALA A 74 -7.15 -5.95 14.35
N THR A 75 -8.44 -6.19 14.09
CA THR A 75 -9.21 -5.35 13.15
C THR A 75 -9.51 -3.95 13.69
N ASP A 76 -9.53 -3.80 15.00
CA ASP A 76 -9.84 -2.56 15.73
C ASP A 76 -8.58 -1.83 16.24
N ASP A 77 -7.43 -2.50 16.25
CA ASP A 77 -6.15 -1.95 16.72
C ASP A 77 -4.97 -2.56 15.96
N ALA A 78 -4.34 -1.80 15.08
CA ALA A 78 -3.20 -2.26 14.28
C ALA A 78 -1.95 -2.60 15.09
N ALA A 79 -1.80 -2.00 16.27
CA ALA A 79 -0.67 -2.27 17.15
C ALA A 79 -0.82 -3.57 17.94
N LYS A 80 -2.06 -4.07 18.05
CA LYS A 80 -2.37 -5.30 18.78
C LYS A 80 -2.26 -6.52 17.88
N MET A 81 -1.32 -7.41 18.18
CA MET A 81 -1.16 -8.69 17.48
C MET A 81 -2.11 -9.74 18.04
N VAL A 82 -2.75 -10.48 17.15
CA VAL A 82 -3.66 -11.59 17.51
C VAL A 82 -3.25 -12.88 16.81
N PRO A 83 -3.57 -14.06 17.41
CA PRO A 83 -3.27 -15.36 16.83
C PRO A 83 -3.90 -15.59 15.45
N SER A 84 -3.12 -16.21 14.52
CA SER A 84 -3.60 -16.70 13.23
C SER A 84 -3.17 -18.16 13.04
N LEU A 85 -2.20 -18.52 12.17
CA LEU A 85 -1.67 -19.88 12.09
C LEU A 85 -1.05 -20.34 13.40
N ALA A 86 -0.38 -19.44 14.14
CA ALA A 86 0.00 -19.69 15.53
C ALA A 86 -1.20 -19.46 16.46
N LYS A 87 -1.44 -20.39 17.39
CA LYS A 87 -2.44 -20.23 18.47
C LYS A 87 -1.92 -19.39 19.63
N SER A 88 -0.59 -19.33 19.80
CA SER A 88 0.11 -18.54 20.82
C SER A 88 1.59 -18.40 20.43
N TRP A 89 2.29 -17.52 21.12
CA TRP A 89 3.74 -17.38 21.04
C TRP A 89 4.33 -16.97 22.39
N ASP A 90 5.60 -17.31 22.59
CA ASP A 90 6.41 -16.91 23.72
C ASP A 90 7.57 -16.04 23.24
N VAL A 91 7.96 -15.05 24.04
CA VAL A 91 9.08 -14.17 23.78
C VAL A 91 10.13 -14.32 24.88
N SER A 92 11.37 -14.56 24.48
CA SER A 92 12.53 -14.48 25.36
C SER A 92 13.51 -13.46 24.77
N SER A 93 13.90 -12.47 25.56
CA SER A 93 14.83 -11.43 25.12
C SER A 93 15.82 -11.11 26.25
N ASP A 94 17.09 -11.04 25.90
CA ASP A 94 18.18 -10.58 26.76
C ASP A 94 18.80 -9.28 26.20
N ASP A 95 20.03 -8.95 26.57
CA ASP A 95 20.72 -7.75 26.06
C ASP A 95 21.40 -7.96 24.70
N GLN A 96 21.38 -9.18 24.17
CA GLN A 96 22.08 -9.55 22.92
C GLN A 96 21.15 -10.09 21.85
N SER A 97 19.99 -10.66 22.22
CA SER A 97 19.12 -11.37 21.31
C SER A 97 17.64 -11.28 21.65
N THR A 98 16.81 -11.54 20.67
CA THR A 98 15.37 -11.79 20.84
C THR A 98 15.02 -13.12 20.20
N VAL A 99 14.30 -13.98 20.91
CA VAL A 99 13.78 -15.26 20.41
C VAL A 99 12.26 -15.25 20.53
N ILE A 100 11.57 -15.56 19.45
CA ILE A 100 10.11 -15.72 19.42
C ILE A 100 9.81 -17.18 19.07
N THR A 101 9.08 -17.86 19.93
CA THR A 101 8.64 -19.24 19.74
C THR A 101 7.14 -19.26 19.49
N PHE A 102 6.73 -19.66 18.29
CA PHE A 102 5.32 -19.77 17.91
C PHE A 102 4.83 -21.20 18.01
N HIS A 103 3.62 -21.38 18.54
CA HIS A 103 2.93 -22.65 18.65
C HIS A 103 1.80 -22.71 17.61
N LEU A 104 1.95 -23.55 16.61
CA LEU A 104 0.97 -23.69 15.53
C LEU A 104 -0.33 -24.32 16.02
N ARG A 105 -1.43 -24.00 15.35
CA ARG A 105 -2.73 -24.65 15.55
C ARG A 105 -2.68 -26.11 15.14
N ASP A 106 -3.56 -26.90 15.72
CA ASP A 106 -3.81 -28.27 15.30
C ASP A 106 -4.67 -28.27 14.02
N GLY A 107 -4.49 -29.28 13.19
CA GLY A 107 -5.35 -29.54 12.03
C GLY A 107 -5.18 -28.58 10.86
N LEU A 108 -4.06 -27.83 10.77
CA LEU A 108 -3.74 -27.04 9.58
C LEU A 108 -3.62 -27.93 8.35
N LYS A 109 -4.24 -27.52 7.24
CA LYS A 109 -4.27 -28.26 5.98
C LYS A 109 -4.07 -27.34 4.79
N PHE A 110 -3.38 -27.82 3.79
CA PHE A 110 -3.37 -27.24 2.46
C PHE A 110 -4.71 -27.43 1.73
N ASN A 111 -4.89 -26.77 0.60
CA ASN A 111 -6.14 -26.80 -0.16
C ASN A 111 -6.53 -28.20 -0.65
N ASP A 112 -5.58 -29.08 -0.85
CA ASP A 112 -5.79 -30.49 -1.25
C ASP A 112 -6.07 -31.44 -0.05
N GLY A 113 -6.09 -30.90 1.17
CA GLY A 113 -6.38 -31.64 2.40
C GLY A 113 -5.16 -32.26 3.08
N ARG A 114 -3.95 -32.17 2.51
CA ARG A 114 -2.72 -32.62 3.15
C ARG A 114 -2.42 -31.79 4.41
N PRO A 115 -1.86 -32.39 5.47
CA PRO A 115 -1.43 -31.67 6.65
C PRO A 115 -0.36 -30.62 6.29
N ALA A 116 -0.43 -29.46 6.95
CA ALA A 116 0.57 -28.41 6.90
C ALA A 116 1.21 -28.28 8.30
N ASN A 117 2.52 -28.09 8.37
CA ASN A 117 3.26 -28.14 9.62
C ASN A 117 4.40 -27.08 9.70
N ALA A 118 5.14 -27.07 10.83
CA ALA A 118 6.21 -26.13 11.09
C ALA A 118 7.38 -26.27 10.09
N ASN A 119 7.68 -27.48 9.61
CA ASN A 119 8.76 -27.68 8.63
C ASN A 119 8.44 -27.05 7.28
N ASP A 120 7.16 -27.06 6.86
CA ASP A 120 6.72 -26.37 5.64
C ASP A 120 6.87 -24.86 5.78
N LEU A 121 6.55 -24.30 6.96
CA LEU A 121 6.71 -22.88 7.22
C LEU A 121 8.19 -22.47 7.26
N ILE A 122 9.05 -23.24 7.94
CA ILE A 122 10.50 -22.99 7.95
C ILE A 122 11.06 -23.03 6.53
N TRP A 123 10.66 -23.99 5.72
CA TRP A 123 11.05 -24.04 4.30
C TRP A 123 10.59 -22.78 3.56
N SER A 124 9.36 -22.33 3.80
CA SER A 124 8.79 -21.12 3.16
C SER A 124 9.59 -19.86 3.51
N MET A 125 9.97 -19.69 4.78
CA MET A 125 10.76 -18.56 5.26
C MET A 125 12.18 -18.58 4.70
N LYS A 126 12.85 -19.75 4.72
CA LYS A 126 14.19 -19.96 4.13
C LYS A 126 14.17 -19.68 2.63
N ARG A 127 13.13 -20.13 1.93
CA ARG A 127 12.91 -19.83 0.50
C ARG A 127 12.93 -18.34 0.19
N VAL A 128 12.29 -17.50 1.01
CA VAL A 128 12.31 -16.04 0.81
C VAL A 128 13.75 -15.50 0.84
N VAL A 129 14.55 -15.92 1.82
CA VAL A 129 15.93 -15.47 1.96
C VAL A 129 16.80 -16.00 0.81
N GLN A 130 16.65 -17.26 0.43
CA GLN A 130 17.45 -17.92 -0.62
C GLN A 130 17.16 -17.37 -2.02
N LEU A 131 15.92 -17.00 -2.32
CA LEU A 131 15.55 -16.40 -3.61
C LEU A 131 16.03 -14.95 -3.77
N LYS A 132 16.40 -14.26 -2.68
CA LYS A 132 16.89 -12.86 -2.68
C LYS A 132 15.97 -11.89 -3.44
N MET A 133 14.67 -12.16 -3.41
CA MET A 133 13.67 -11.32 -4.05
C MET A 133 13.23 -10.16 -3.15
N ALA A 134 12.26 -9.38 -3.60
CA ALA A 134 11.89 -8.11 -2.97
C ALA A 134 11.60 -8.22 -1.46
N THR A 135 10.90 -9.28 -1.02
CA THR A 135 10.50 -9.42 0.39
C THR A 135 11.61 -9.97 1.30
N ALA A 136 12.73 -10.47 0.73
CA ALA A 136 13.89 -10.86 1.53
C ALA A 136 14.46 -9.70 2.36
N ALA A 137 14.28 -8.46 1.88
CA ALA A 137 14.65 -7.25 2.61
C ALA A 137 14.05 -7.19 4.02
N THR A 138 12.86 -7.75 4.23
CA THR A 138 12.20 -7.82 5.54
C THR A 138 13.02 -8.63 6.56
N PHE A 139 13.58 -9.75 6.15
CA PHE A 139 14.45 -10.55 7.01
C PHE A 139 15.85 -9.92 7.15
N ASN A 140 16.40 -9.38 6.06
CA ASN A 140 17.72 -8.74 6.07
C ASN A 140 17.77 -7.53 7.02
N GLU A 141 16.68 -6.82 7.20
CA GLU A 141 16.56 -5.70 8.16
C GLU A 141 16.83 -6.13 9.61
N TYR A 142 16.52 -7.38 9.93
CA TYR A 142 16.80 -8.01 11.23
C TYR A 142 18.10 -8.83 11.24
N GLY A 143 18.96 -8.66 10.25
CA GLY A 143 20.23 -9.37 10.14
C GLY A 143 20.14 -10.84 9.70
N ILE A 144 18.96 -11.29 9.25
CA ILE A 144 18.78 -12.67 8.78
C ILE A 144 19.12 -12.73 7.28
N THR A 145 20.13 -13.51 6.95
CA THR A 145 20.71 -13.69 5.62
C THR A 145 20.90 -15.18 5.30
N GLU A 146 21.36 -15.51 4.10
CA GLU A 146 21.67 -16.91 3.75
C GLU A 146 22.69 -17.58 4.67
N GLN A 147 23.59 -16.78 5.28
CA GLN A 147 24.65 -17.30 6.13
C GLN A 147 24.16 -17.81 7.49
N ASN A 148 23.07 -17.23 8.02
CA ASN A 148 22.55 -17.55 9.35
C ASN A 148 21.08 -18.02 9.37
N VAL A 149 20.43 -18.14 8.22
CA VAL A 149 19.01 -18.49 8.11
C VAL A 149 18.67 -19.84 8.74
N ASP A 150 19.59 -20.79 8.73
CA ASP A 150 19.40 -22.11 9.32
C ASP A 150 19.42 -22.07 10.86
N GLU A 151 20.16 -21.13 11.44
CA GLU A 151 20.20 -20.89 12.88
C GLU A 151 19.04 -19.98 13.32
N ALA A 152 18.66 -19.04 12.45
CA ALA A 152 17.59 -18.09 12.71
C ALA A 152 16.19 -18.72 12.70
N PHE A 153 15.96 -19.74 11.86
CA PHE A 153 14.67 -20.39 11.70
C PHE A 153 14.73 -21.89 11.94
N GLN A 154 14.05 -22.35 13.01
CA GLN A 154 14.06 -23.73 13.42
C GLN A 154 12.65 -24.27 13.69
N ALA A 155 12.41 -25.54 13.41
CA ALA A 155 11.23 -26.30 13.79
C ALA A 155 11.70 -27.51 14.63
N PRO A 156 11.70 -27.39 15.97
CA PRO A 156 12.08 -28.50 16.84
C PRO A 156 11.08 -29.68 16.80
N ASP A 157 9.85 -29.39 16.38
CA ASP A 157 8.79 -30.38 16.14
C ASP A 157 7.81 -29.84 15.07
N ASP A 158 6.80 -30.64 14.70
CA ASP A 158 5.83 -30.31 13.65
C ASP A 158 4.90 -29.11 13.98
N LYS A 159 4.90 -28.63 15.22
CA LYS A 159 3.98 -27.57 15.68
C LYS A 159 4.69 -26.36 16.26
N THR A 160 6.01 -26.40 16.38
CA THR A 160 6.78 -25.31 17.00
C THR A 160 7.70 -24.65 15.97
N VAL A 161 7.61 -23.34 15.86
CA VAL A 161 8.45 -22.50 15.01
C VAL A 161 9.23 -21.55 15.88
N VAL A 162 10.56 -21.58 15.79
CA VAL A 162 11.47 -20.71 16.55
C VAL A 162 12.12 -19.73 15.59
N MET A 163 12.01 -18.43 15.90
CA MET A 163 12.71 -17.35 15.22
C MET A 163 13.68 -16.69 16.18
N LYS A 164 14.97 -16.70 15.85
CA LYS A 164 16.05 -16.07 16.61
C LYS A 164 16.62 -14.86 15.89
N PHE A 165 16.79 -13.79 16.61
CA PHE A 165 17.36 -12.51 16.15
C PHE A 165 18.59 -12.19 17.00
N ASP A 166 19.72 -11.87 16.36
CA ASP A 166 21.04 -11.63 16.99
C ASP A 166 21.19 -10.22 17.58
N LYS A 167 20.06 -9.56 17.86
CA LYS A 167 19.99 -8.27 18.56
C LYS A 167 18.71 -8.23 19.41
N PRO A 168 18.67 -7.40 20.47
CA PRO A 168 17.51 -7.30 21.35
C PRO A 168 16.40 -6.42 20.76
N TYR A 169 15.93 -6.76 19.57
CA TYR A 169 14.81 -6.05 18.95
C TYR A 169 13.54 -6.17 19.79
N PRO A 170 12.74 -5.10 19.93
CA PRO A 170 11.42 -5.20 20.54
C PRO A 170 10.56 -6.24 19.82
N ALA A 171 9.99 -7.17 20.57
CA ALA A 171 9.17 -8.24 19.98
C ALA A 171 7.93 -7.69 19.27
N GLU A 172 7.34 -6.61 19.78
CA GLU A 172 6.20 -5.94 19.18
C GLU A 172 6.52 -5.40 17.78
N LEU A 173 7.74 -4.85 17.59
CA LEU A 173 8.21 -4.42 16.26
C LEU A 173 8.30 -5.60 15.29
N ILE A 174 8.95 -6.69 15.72
CA ILE A 174 9.10 -7.90 14.90
C ILE A 174 7.72 -8.45 14.53
N LEU A 175 6.86 -8.67 15.52
CA LEU A 175 5.51 -9.21 15.32
C LEU A 175 4.66 -8.32 14.40
N SER A 176 4.68 -7.00 14.61
CA SER A 176 3.95 -6.03 13.79
C SER A 176 4.44 -6.03 12.34
N HIS A 177 5.75 -6.05 12.12
CA HIS A 177 6.32 -6.09 10.78
C HIS A 177 5.96 -7.40 10.06
N PHE A 178 6.10 -8.55 10.73
CA PHE A 178 5.78 -9.85 10.13
C PHE A 178 4.28 -10.11 10.00
N ALA A 179 3.43 -9.57 10.87
CA ALA A 179 1.97 -9.63 10.71
C ALA A 179 1.52 -9.00 9.39
N THR A 180 2.26 -8.00 8.92
CA THR A 180 1.94 -7.25 7.71
C THR A 180 2.71 -7.72 6.48
N SER A 181 3.85 -8.38 6.63
CA SER A 181 4.61 -8.98 5.54
C SER A 181 4.02 -10.32 5.10
N ARG A 182 4.28 -10.71 3.85
CA ARG A 182 3.92 -12.05 3.34
C ARG A 182 5.04 -13.07 3.51
N THR A 183 6.15 -12.70 4.12
CA THR A 183 7.32 -13.55 4.32
C THR A 183 7.07 -14.76 5.21
N LEU A 184 6.01 -14.72 6.05
CA LEU A 184 5.59 -15.82 6.92
C LEU A 184 4.41 -16.62 6.36
N ALA A 185 4.15 -16.57 5.05
CA ALA A 185 3.14 -17.39 4.42
C ALA A 185 3.50 -18.88 4.51
N LEU A 186 2.58 -19.72 4.97
CA LEU A 186 2.76 -21.17 5.02
C LEU A 186 2.48 -21.77 3.65
N LEU A 187 3.55 -22.07 2.90
CA LEU A 187 3.50 -22.58 1.52
C LEU A 187 3.52 -24.10 1.48
N ASP A 188 2.82 -24.68 0.53
CA ASP A 188 2.85 -26.11 0.19
C ASP A 188 4.14 -26.45 -0.57
N ARG A 189 5.16 -26.82 0.19
CA ARG A 189 6.47 -27.21 -0.35
C ARG A 189 6.36 -28.31 -1.41
N GLU A 190 5.57 -29.34 -1.16
CA GLU A 190 5.47 -30.49 -2.08
C GLU A 190 4.91 -30.06 -3.43
N THR A 191 3.83 -29.27 -3.43
CA THR A 191 3.26 -28.74 -4.67
C THR A 191 4.26 -27.83 -5.39
N LEU A 192 4.95 -26.93 -4.67
CA LEU A 192 5.90 -26.03 -5.30
C LEU A 192 7.11 -26.74 -5.91
N MET A 193 7.63 -27.75 -5.23
CA MET A 193 8.76 -28.54 -5.76
C MET A 193 8.40 -29.41 -6.96
N LYS A 194 7.12 -29.83 -7.11
CA LYS A 194 6.63 -30.46 -8.34
C LYS A 194 6.62 -29.52 -9.55
N HIS A 195 6.51 -28.22 -9.31
CA HIS A 195 6.48 -27.17 -10.33
C HIS A 195 7.80 -26.38 -10.41
N GLU A 196 8.81 -26.76 -9.63
CA GLU A 196 10.13 -26.15 -9.63
C GLU A 196 10.81 -26.25 -11.00
N LYS A 197 11.44 -25.15 -11.45
CA LYS A 197 12.23 -25.10 -12.69
C LYS A 197 13.52 -24.30 -12.49
N ASN A 198 14.65 -24.95 -12.69
CA ASN A 198 15.98 -24.32 -12.67
C ASN A 198 16.31 -23.62 -11.32
N GLY A 199 15.94 -24.20 -10.21
CA GLY A 199 16.22 -23.65 -8.87
C GLY A 199 15.29 -22.52 -8.44
N ASP A 200 14.15 -22.30 -9.13
CA ASP A 200 13.24 -21.21 -8.82
C ASP A 200 12.31 -21.51 -7.62
N MET A 201 12.42 -22.69 -7.00
CA MET A 201 11.61 -23.12 -5.87
C MET A 201 10.10 -22.86 -6.07
N GLY A 202 9.59 -23.01 -7.30
CA GLY A 202 8.20 -22.76 -7.66
C GLY A 202 7.81 -21.30 -7.82
N ASN A 203 8.75 -20.36 -7.97
CA ASN A 203 8.45 -18.94 -8.16
C ASN A 203 7.57 -18.68 -9.38
N ARG A 204 7.87 -19.31 -10.53
CA ARG A 204 7.05 -19.16 -11.75
C ARG A 204 5.64 -19.70 -11.57
N TYR A 205 5.47 -20.76 -10.79
CA TYR A 205 4.14 -21.29 -10.49
C TYR A 205 3.33 -20.31 -9.64
N LEU A 206 3.92 -19.79 -8.56
CA LEU A 206 3.29 -18.81 -7.69
C LEU A 206 3.05 -17.45 -8.35
N ALA A 207 3.67 -17.16 -9.48
CA ALA A 207 3.38 -15.92 -10.20
C ALA A 207 1.88 -15.79 -10.54
N SER A 208 1.18 -16.91 -10.78
CA SER A 208 -0.24 -16.92 -11.17
C SER A 208 -1.10 -17.96 -10.44
N HIS A 209 -0.55 -18.63 -9.43
CA HIS A 209 -1.25 -19.65 -8.62
C HIS A 209 -1.03 -19.38 -7.13
N SER A 210 -1.86 -19.94 -6.28
CA SER A 210 -1.62 -19.98 -4.84
C SER A 210 -1.35 -21.42 -4.38
N ALA A 211 -0.48 -21.56 -3.39
CA ALA A 211 -0.19 -22.82 -2.73
C ALA A 211 0.03 -22.55 -1.23
N CYS A 212 -0.95 -21.90 -0.59
CA CYS A 212 -0.89 -21.44 0.80
C CYS A 212 -2.02 -22.04 1.62
N VAL A 213 -1.90 -21.93 2.95
CA VAL A 213 -3.01 -22.08 3.89
C VAL A 213 -3.69 -20.72 4.05
N GLY A 214 -5.01 -20.65 3.78
CA GLY A 214 -5.78 -19.42 3.92
C GLY A 214 -7.28 -19.61 3.63
N PRO A 215 -8.11 -18.57 3.90
CA PRO A 215 -9.57 -18.66 3.75
C PRO A 215 -10.04 -18.80 2.30
N TYR A 216 -9.25 -18.33 1.36
CA TYR A 216 -9.52 -18.45 -0.08
C TYR A 216 -8.32 -19.06 -0.81
N GLN A 217 -8.56 -19.52 -2.04
CA GLN A 217 -7.54 -19.93 -3.02
C GLN A 217 -7.67 -19.06 -4.27
N LEU A 218 -6.54 -18.75 -4.91
CA LEU A 218 -6.52 -18.13 -6.22
C LEU A 218 -6.98 -19.17 -7.26
N GLU A 219 -8.21 -19.06 -7.72
CA GLU A 219 -8.76 -19.96 -8.75
C GLU A 219 -8.26 -19.58 -10.14
N SER A 220 -8.20 -18.28 -10.43
CA SER A 220 -7.62 -17.78 -11.68
C SER A 220 -7.20 -16.33 -11.57
N TRP A 221 -6.14 -16.00 -12.29
CA TRP A 221 -5.74 -14.63 -12.60
C TRP A 221 -5.46 -14.50 -14.08
N ARG A 222 -6.12 -13.53 -14.71
CA ARG A 222 -5.92 -13.15 -16.10
C ARG A 222 -5.56 -11.69 -16.16
N PRO A 223 -4.29 -11.34 -16.46
CA PRO A 223 -3.86 -9.95 -16.60
C PRO A 223 -4.77 -9.18 -17.58
N GLY A 224 -5.19 -7.98 -17.18
CA GLY A 224 -6.11 -7.16 -17.97
C GLY A 224 -7.60 -7.58 -17.92
N GLU A 225 -7.94 -8.74 -17.32
CA GLU A 225 -9.33 -9.19 -17.19
C GLU A 225 -9.80 -9.18 -15.71
N GLY A 226 -9.09 -9.91 -14.83
CA GLY A 226 -9.47 -10.00 -13.43
C GLY A 226 -8.89 -11.16 -12.65
N ILE A 227 -9.30 -11.24 -11.39
CA ILE A 227 -8.91 -12.25 -10.41
C ILE A 227 -10.17 -12.92 -9.87
N LEU A 228 -10.14 -14.24 -9.78
CA LEU A 228 -11.19 -15.02 -9.12
C LEU A 228 -10.58 -15.79 -7.95
N LEU A 229 -11.14 -15.55 -6.76
CA LEU A 229 -10.86 -16.33 -5.56
C LEU A 229 -12.05 -17.21 -5.24
N ARG A 230 -11.77 -18.41 -4.74
CA ARG A 230 -12.75 -19.37 -4.24
C ARG A 230 -12.50 -19.66 -2.77
N ALA A 231 -13.54 -19.73 -1.96
CA ALA A 231 -13.43 -20.11 -0.55
C ALA A 231 -12.80 -21.52 -0.41
N SER A 232 -11.83 -21.64 0.50
CA SER A 232 -11.15 -22.90 0.79
C SER A 232 -12.07 -23.84 1.59
N SER A 233 -12.19 -25.09 1.15
CA SER A 233 -12.95 -26.12 1.87
C SER A 233 -12.21 -26.70 3.08
N ASN A 234 -10.90 -26.52 3.15
CA ASN A 234 -10.01 -27.04 4.19
C ASN A 234 -9.48 -25.95 5.13
N TYR A 235 -10.14 -24.78 5.16
CA TYR A 235 -9.72 -23.69 6.02
C TYR A 235 -9.87 -24.05 7.50
N TRP A 236 -8.84 -23.74 8.29
CA TRP A 236 -8.79 -24.04 9.72
C TRP A 236 -9.71 -23.16 10.59
N GLY A 237 -10.06 -21.97 10.09
CA GLY A 237 -10.90 -20.99 10.76
C GLY A 237 -12.37 -21.12 10.38
N GLU A 238 -13.16 -20.08 10.69
CA GLU A 238 -14.55 -20.01 10.29
C GLU A 238 -14.65 -19.95 8.74
N ALA A 239 -15.52 -20.77 8.17
CA ALA A 239 -15.70 -20.81 6.73
C ALA A 239 -16.20 -19.45 6.20
N PRO A 240 -15.60 -18.89 5.15
CA PRO A 240 -16.04 -17.64 4.57
C PRO A 240 -17.52 -17.70 4.12
N LYS A 241 -18.30 -16.66 4.43
CA LYS A 241 -19.70 -16.55 4.01
C LYS A 241 -19.80 -16.38 2.50
N LEU A 242 -18.90 -15.63 1.90
CA LEU A 242 -18.80 -15.45 0.45
C LEU A 242 -18.03 -16.61 -0.16
N LYS A 243 -18.63 -17.30 -1.11
CA LYS A 243 -18.02 -18.46 -1.79
C LYS A 243 -16.99 -18.04 -2.84
N LYS A 244 -17.16 -16.84 -3.40
CA LYS A 244 -16.31 -16.30 -4.46
C LYS A 244 -16.06 -14.82 -4.25
N ILE A 245 -14.85 -14.39 -4.64
CA ILE A 245 -14.49 -12.99 -4.78
C ILE A 245 -14.03 -12.80 -6.22
N LEU A 246 -14.77 -12.02 -6.99
CA LEU A 246 -14.43 -11.66 -8.36
C LEU A 246 -13.95 -10.21 -8.40
N ILE A 247 -12.71 -10.01 -8.76
CA ILE A 247 -12.11 -8.68 -8.92
C ILE A 247 -11.93 -8.45 -10.41
N ARG A 248 -12.71 -7.55 -10.98
CA ARG A 248 -12.63 -7.17 -12.40
C ARG A 248 -11.58 -6.10 -12.60
N HIS A 249 -10.76 -6.23 -13.63
CA HIS A 249 -9.88 -5.15 -14.06
C HIS A 249 -10.71 -4.06 -14.74
N VAL A 250 -10.78 -2.90 -14.13
CA VAL A 250 -11.41 -1.69 -14.69
C VAL A 250 -10.53 -0.51 -14.34
N ALA A 251 -9.69 -0.08 -15.27
CA ALA A 251 -8.71 0.97 -15.04
C ALA A 251 -9.35 2.38 -14.88
N GLU A 252 -10.42 2.64 -15.63
CA GLU A 252 -11.05 3.96 -15.69
C GLU A 252 -12.03 4.21 -14.54
N PRO A 253 -11.82 5.25 -13.68
CA PRO A 253 -12.69 5.54 -12.54
C PRO A 253 -14.15 5.77 -12.90
N GLY A 254 -14.43 6.56 -13.95
CA GLY A 254 -15.80 6.82 -14.42
C GLY A 254 -16.54 5.55 -14.86
N THR A 255 -15.82 4.56 -15.43
CA THR A 255 -16.39 3.25 -15.78
C THR A 255 -16.73 2.46 -14.51
N GLN A 256 -15.87 2.48 -13.48
CA GLN A 256 -16.17 1.85 -12.19
C GLN A 256 -17.42 2.46 -11.55
N ARG A 257 -17.54 3.81 -11.58
CA ARG A 257 -18.73 4.53 -11.10
C ARG A 257 -20.02 4.05 -11.80
N LEU A 258 -20.00 3.99 -13.14
CA LEU A 258 -21.17 3.57 -13.91
C LEU A 258 -21.57 2.11 -13.64
N LEU A 259 -20.60 1.19 -13.51
CA LEU A 259 -20.84 -0.21 -13.16
C LEU A 259 -21.47 -0.33 -11.77
N LEU A 260 -21.00 0.47 -10.80
CA LEU A 260 -21.53 0.50 -9.45
C LEU A 260 -22.97 1.01 -9.43
N GLN A 261 -23.27 2.11 -10.14
CA GLN A 261 -24.62 2.70 -10.26
C GLN A 261 -25.62 1.73 -10.91
N LYS A 262 -25.15 0.83 -11.80
CA LYS A 262 -25.97 -0.22 -12.42
C LYS A 262 -26.08 -1.49 -11.59
N HIS A 263 -25.38 -1.59 -10.44
CA HIS A 263 -25.23 -2.79 -9.64
C HIS A 263 -24.59 -3.98 -10.38
N ASP A 264 -23.79 -3.71 -11.43
CA ASP A 264 -22.99 -4.71 -12.14
C ASP A 264 -21.73 -5.11 -11.36
N ILE A 265 -21.38 -4.34 -10.33
CA ILE A 265 -20.36 -4.60 -9.31
C ILE A 265 -20.91 -4.20 -7.94
N ASP A 266 -20.36 -4.79 -6.89
CA ASP A 266 -20.70 -4.48 -5.50
C ASP A 266 -19.84 -3.37 -4.91
N VAL A 267 -18.56 -3.27 -5.33
CA VAL A 267 -17.58 -2.34 -4.77
C VAL A 267 -16.71 -1.73 -5.87
N ALA A 268 -16.53 -0.42 -5.83
CA ALA A 268 -15.57 0.35 -6.63
C ALA A 268 -14.48 0.96 -5.75
N ARG A 269 -13.23 0.98 -6.21
CA ARG A 269 -12.05 1.27 -5.38
C ARG A 269 -11.19 2.46 -5.84
N ASN A 270 -11.11 2.74 -7.12
CA ASN A 270 -10.19 3.74 -7.68
C ASN A 270 -10.94 4.98 -8.19
N LEU A 271 -11.91 5.46 -7.40
CA LEU A 271 -12.76 6.59 -7.77
C LEU A 271 -12.06 7.92 -7.53
N MET A 272 -12.32 8.90 -8.41
CA MET A 272 -11.87 10.27 -8.24
C MET A 272 -12.86 11.06 -7.38
N PRO A 273 -12.45 12.21 -6.78
CA PRO A 273 -13.34 13.02 -5.94
C PRO A 273 -14.65 13.41 -6.62
N GLU A 274 -14.63 13.72 -7.91
CA GLU A 274 -15.82 14.01 -8.70
C GLU A 274 -16.76 12.80 -8.85
N ASP A 275 -16.22 11.60 -9.04
CA ASP A 275 -17.00 10.36 -9.07
C ASP A 275 -17.64 10.08 -7.71
N LEU A 276 -16.90 10.34 -6.61
CA LEU A 276 -17.40 10.18 -5.25
C LEU A 276 -18.54 11.17 -4.94
N ALA A 277 -18.41 12.43 -5.39
CA ALA A 277 -19.44 13.44 -5.22
C ALA A 277 -20.74 13.04 -5.96
N ASP A 278 -20.63 12.53 -7.18
CA ASP A 278 -21.77 12.05 -7.97
C ASP A 278 -22.45 10.85 -7.29
N LEU A 279 -21.66 9.91 -6.72
CA LEU A 279 -22.20 8.75 -6.02
C LEU A 279 -22.85 9.11 -4.69
N GLN A 280 -22.33 10.09 -3.95
CA GLN A 280 -22.94 10.58 -2.70
C GLN A 280 -24.30 11.26 -2.94
N ALA A 281 -24.53 11.81 -4.13
CA ALA A 281 -25.82 12.31 -4.54
C ALA A 281 -26.83 11.20 -4.87
N THR A 282 -26.36 9.96 -5.05
CA THR A 282 -27.18 8.77 -5.31
C THR A 282 -27.56 8.14 -3.96
N THR A 283 -28.85 7.93 -3.72
CA THR A 283 -29.38 7.56 -2.39
C THR A 283 -29.07 6.11 -1.97
N ASP A 284 -28.65 5.26 -2.88
CA ASP A 284 -28.46 3.82 -2.65
C ASP A 284 -26.99 3.36 -2.66
N ILE A 285 -26.05 4.26 -2.92
CA ILE A 285 -24.61 3.95 -2.88
C ILE A 285 -23.98 4.50 -1.60
N LYS A 286 -23.30 3.63 -0.88
CA LYS A 286 -22.57 3.97 0.35
C LYS A 286 -21.12 4.28 0.02
N VAL A 287 -20.64 5.45 0.40
CA VAL A 287 -19.23 5.84 0.30
C VAL A 287 -18.60 5.80 1.69
N GLU A 288 -17.58 4.98 1.87
CA GLU A 288 -16.81 4.90 3.11
C GLU A 288 -15.34 5.25 2.87
N ARG A 289 -14.72 5.83 3.90
CA ARG A 289 -13.30 6.18 3.88
C ARG A 289 -12.67 5.94 5.25
N VAL A 290 -11.40 5.58 5.23
CA VAL A 290 -10.57 5.42 6.41
C VAL A 290 -9.20 6.03 6.14
N LEU A 291 -8.57 6.59 7.17
CA LEU A 291 -7.18 7.04 7.05
C LEU A 291 -6.26 5.86 6.78
N GLU A 292 -5.42 6.01 5.76
CA GLU A 292 -4.36 5.06 5.48
C GLU A 292 -3.07 5.47 6.20
N PRO A 293 -2.22 4.52 6.57
CA PRO A 293 -0.89 4.82 7.06
C PRO A 293 0.06 5.20 5.89
N SER A 294 -0.37 6.12 5.05
CA SER A 294 0.32 6.57 3.85
C SER A 294 0.40 8.10 3.82
N VAL A 295 1.58 8.62 3.53
CA VAL A 295 1.83 10.06 3.44
C VAL A 295 2.38 10.44 2.08
N ILE A 296 1.90 11.57 1.56
CA ILE A 296 2.43 12.18 0.33
C ILE A 296 3.41 13.27 0.71
N ILE A 297 4.53 13.29 0.02
CA ILE A 297 5.76 13.99 0.40
C ILE A 297 6.26 14.81 -0.77
N TRP A 298 6.66 16.04 -0.49
CA TRP A 298 7.49 16.85 -1.35
C TRP A 298 8.93 16.82 -0.83
N GLY A 299 9.81 16.09 -1.52
CA GLY A 299 11.20 15.87 -1.13
C GLY A 299 12.17 16.85 -1.77
N PHE A 300 13.23 17.20 -1.04
CA PHE A 300 14.29 18.10 -1.47
C PHE A 300 15.61 17.34 -1.60
N ASN A 301 16.29 17.46 -2.73
CA ASN A 301 17.62 16.86 -2.90
C ASN A 301 18.67 17.72 -2.20
N VAL A 302 19.19 17.25 -1.06
CA VAL A 302 20.19 18.01 -0.29
C VAL A 302 21.60 17.91 -0.87
N THR A 303 21.83 17.16 -1.93
CA THR A 303 23.07 17.25 -2.72
C THR A 303 23.08 18.51 -3.60
N ASN A 304 21.92 19.13 -3.86
CA ASN A 304 21.82 20.46 -4.46
C ASN A 304 22.14 21.52 -3.40
N PRO A 305 23.13 22.42 -3.62
CA PRO A 305 23.55 23.44 -2.65
C PRO A 305 22.41 24.32 -2.13
N ILE A 306 21.39 24.60 -2.94
CA ILE A 306 20.22 25.39 -2.53
C ILE A 306 19.47 24.65 -1.41
N PHE A 307 19.15 23.37 -1.63
CA PHE A 307 18.38 22.57 -0.67
C PHE A 307 19.25 21.91 0.42
N ALA A 308 20.58 21.98 0.33
CA ALA A 308 21.47 21.69 1.45
C ALA A 308 21.21 22.61 2.65
N ASN A 309 20.78 23.84 2.40
CA ASN A 309 20.48 24.83 3.44
C ASN A 309 19.15 24.53 4.13
N GLU A 310 19.19 24.30 5.45
CA GLU A 310 18.00 23.98 6.27
C GLU A 310 16.94 25.09 6.26
N LYS A 311 17.38 26.37 6.25
CA LYS A 311 16.46 27.52 6.21
C LYS A 311 15.69 27.58 4.88
N VAL A 312 16.31 27.18 3.76
CA VAL A 312 15.62 27.06 2.48
C VAL A 312 14.55 25.97 2.57
N ARG A 313 14.90 24.78 3.09
CA ARG A 313 13.92 23.69 3.24
C ARG A 313 12.77 24.08 4.18
N LEU A 314 13.08 24.80 5.26
CA LEU A 314 12.06 25.32 6.18
C LEU A 314 11.17 26.39 5.51
N ALA A 315 11.74 27.28 4.70
CA ALA A 315 10.99 28.27 3.93
C ALA A 315 9.98 27.61 2.99
N MET A 316 10.38 26.50 2.33
CA MET A 316 9.50 25.74 1.42
C MET A 316 8.23 25.23 2.12
N ARG A 317 8.31 24.85 3.39
CA ARG A 317 7.13 24.37 4.17
C ARG A 317 6.12 25.50 4.39
N TYR A 318 6.56 26.75 4.54
CA TYR A 318 5.70 27.93 4.69
C TYR A 318 5.08 28.39 3.35
N LEU A 319 5.44 27.77 2.21
CA LEU A 319 4.78 28.01 0.92
C LEU A 319 3.54 27.10 0.71
N ILE A 320 3.35 26.11 1.54
CA ILE A 320 2.25 25.14 1.41
C ILE A 320 0.98 25.71 2.05
N ASP A 321 -0.08 25.84 1.27
CA ASP A 321 -1.40 26.22 1.78
C ASP A 321 -2.16 24.98 2.28
N TYR A 322 -1.74 24.45 3.42
CA TYR A 322 -2.34 23.25 4.01
C TYR A 322 -3.85 23.43 4.27
N GLU A 323 -4.27 24.60 4.72
CA GLU A 323 -5.68 24.89 5.00
C GLU A 323 -6.51 24.92 3.72
N GLY A 324 -6.03 25.65 2.69
CA GLY A 324 -6.69 25.71 1.39
C GLY A 324 -6.77 24.36 0.71
N LEU A 325 -5.66 23.61 0.70
CA LEU A 325 -5.61 22.24 0.17
C LEU A 325 -6.61 21.32 0.88
N GLY A 326 -6.68 21.36 2.22
CA GLY A 326 -7.60 20.52 3.01
C GLY A 326 -9.07 20.82 2.75
N LYS A 327 -9.42 22.11 2.53
CA LYS A 327 -10.80 22.55 2.24
C LYS A 327 -11.25 22.27 0.79
N THR A 328 -10.30 22.07 -0.11
CA THR A 328 -10.57 21.94 -1.55
C THR A 328 -10.10 20.59 -2.08
N LEU A 329 -8.90 20.53 -2.62
CA LEU A 329 -8.34 19.39 -3.35
C LEU A 329 -8.26 18.10 -2.51
N LEU A 330 -7.98 18.22 -1.21
CA LEU A 330 -7.77 17.06 -0.33
C LEU A 330 -9.02 16.66 0.46
N LYS A 331 -10.15 17.38 0.33
CA LYS A 331 -11.37 17.18 1.13
C LYS A 331 -11.84 15.72 1.22
N ASP A 332 -11.75 14.98 0.11
CA ASP A 332 -12.17 13.57 0.02
C ASP A 332 -11.02 12.60 -0.24
N VAL A 333 -9.77 13.10 -0.20
CA VAL A 333 -8.54 12.38 -0.58
C VAL A 333 -7.67 12.07 0.63
N GLY A 334 -7.67 12.96 1.63
CA GLY A 334 -6.83 12.84 2.80
C GLY A 334 -6.91 14.05 3.72
N ILE A 335 -6.08 14.06 4.74
CA ILE A 335 -5.95 15.17 5.68
C ILE A 335 -4.57 15.80 5.57
N PRO A 336 -4.46 17.14 5.63
CA PRO A 336 -3.17 17.82 5.72
C PRO A 336 -2.34 17.27 6.88
N ARG A 337 -1.07 16.95 6.61
CA ARG A 337 -0.16 16.43 7.63
C ARG A 337 1.28 16.76 7.28
N ALA A 338 2.01 17.33 8.25
CA ALA A 338 3.41 17.71 8.09
C ALA A 338 4.40 16.74 8.78
N SER A 339 3.87 15.72 9.46
CA SER A 339 4.64 14.72 10.21
C SER A 339 4.76 13.40 9.46
N PHE A 340 5.87 12.69 9.67
CA PHE A 340 6.15 11.43 8.96
C PHE A 340 5.44 10.21 9.54
N ILE A 341 5.00 10.23 10.81
CA ILE A 341 4.21 9.13 11.38
C ILE A 341 2.73 9.43 11.14
N PRO A 342 2.03 8.58 10.40
CA PRO A 342 0.60 8.74 10.15
C PRO A 342 -0.23 8.68 11.42
N LEU A 343 -1.34 9.42 11.47
CA LEU A 343 -2.35 9.26 12.53
C LEU A 343 -2.84 7.81 12.58
N GLY A 344 -3.07 7.31 13.79
CA GLY A 344 -3.45 5.92 14.03
C GLY A 344 -2.26 4.99 14.31
N ASN A 345 -1.02 5.45 14.13
CA ASN A 345 0.18 4.69 14.45
C ASN A 345 0.74 5.06 15.83
N LEU A 346 1.45 4.15 16.47
CA LEU A 346 2.10 4.39 17.76
C LEU A 346 3.06 5.61 17.65
N GLY A 347 3.01 6.50 18.64
CA GLY A 347 3.88 7.67 18.70
C GLY A 347 3.56 8.77 17.68
N ALA A 348 2.46 8.66 16.94
CA ALA A 348 2.01 9.73 16.05
C ALA A 348 1.67 11.00 16.86
N LEU A 349 2.13 12.14 16.39
CA LEU A 349 1.67 13.43 16.90
C LEU A 349 0.18 13.60 16.59
N ASP A 350 -0.55 14.32 17.45
CA ASP A 350 -1.95 14.64 17.19
C ASP A 350 -2.13 15.50 15.92
N GLU A 351 -3.36 15.83 15.56
CA GLU A 351 -3.66 16.61 14.35
C GLU A 351 -3.01 18.00 14.38
N LYS A 352 -2.99 18.65 15.53
CA LYS A 352 -2.45 20.01 15.68
C LYS A 352 -0.91 20.00 15.71
N GLU A 353 -0.31 19.15 16.51
CA GLU A 353 1.16 19.03 16.62
C GLU A 353 1.77 18.45 15.34
N GLY A 354 1.08 17.50 14.69
CA GLY A 354 1.52 16.89 13.45
C GLY A 354 1.32 17.76 12.21
N GLN A 355 0.67 18.94 12.36
CA GLN A 355 0.47 19.94 11.29
C GLN A 355 0.66 21.38 11.83
N PRO A 356 1.90 21.77 12.19
CA PRO A 356 2.18 23.10 12.75
C PRO A 356 2.34 24.21 11.70
N PHE A 357 2.48 23.87 10.42
CA PHE A 357 2.75 24.83 9.35
C PHE A 357 1.45 25.40 8.75
N LYS A 358 1.54 26.62 8.29
CA LYS A 358 0.53 27.33 7.49
C LYS A 358 1.22 28.12 6.40
N LEU A 359 0.46 28.50 5.37
CA LEU A 359 0.95 29.44 4.37
C LEU A 359 1.36 30.76 5.06
N ASP A 360 2.65 31.10 4.98
CA ASP A 360 3.22 32.32 5.56
C ASP A 360 4.34 32.85 4.64
N LEU A 361 3.93 33.64 3.65
CA LEU A 361 4.86 34.21 2.66
C LEU A 361 5.91 35.16 3.29
N PRO A 362 5.54 36.04 4.25
CA PRO A 362 6.53 36.84 4.98
C PRO A 362 7.57 35.99 5.68
N LYS A 363 7.17 34.92 6.37
CA LYS A 363 8.11 34.01 7.04
C LYS A 363 9.00 33.26 6.06
N ALA A 364 8.44 32.77 4.95
CA ALA A 364 9.21 32.14 3.89
C ALA A 364 10.26 33.10 3.32
N LYS A 365 9.89 34.35 3.02
CA LYS A 365 10.81 35.40 2.52
C LYS A 365 11.90 35.71 3.51
N GLN A 366 11.59 35.85 4.80
CA GLN A 366 12.57 36.07 5.86
C GLN A 366 13.62 34.94 5.86
N LEU A 367 13.17 33.68 5.88
CA LEU A 367 14.03 32.48 5.90
C LEU A 367 14.94 32.42 4.67
N LEU A 368 14.40 32.73 3.49
CA LEU A 368 15.17 32.78 2.23
C LEU A 368 16.25 33.87 2.28
N THR A 369 15.94 35.06 2.82
CA THR A 369 16.90 36.13 3.00
C THR A 369 18.02 35.71 3.94
N GLU A 370 17.68 35.12 5.09
CA GLU A 370 18.63 34.57 6.05
C GLU A 370 19.49 33.42 5.49
N ALA A 371 18.96 32.70 4.50
CA ALA A 371 19.66 31.62 3.80
C ALA A 371 20.59 32.13 2.68
N GLY A 372 20.61 33.45 2.39
CA GLY A 372 21.41 34.04 1.33
C GLY A 372 20.71 34.16 -0.03
N TYR A 373 19.40 33.97 -0.06
CA TYR A 373 18.56 34.04 -1.29
C TYR A 373 17.49 35.15 -1.19
N PRO A 374 17.89 36.44 -0.96
CA PRO A 374 16.91 37.52 -0.79
C PRO A 374 16.07 37.75 -2.05
N ASP A 375 16.53 37.43 -3.26
CA ASP A 375 15.82 37.55 -4.52
C ASP A 375 15.22 36.24 -4.99
N GLY A 376 15.33 35.18 -4.17
CA GLY A 376 14.89 33.83 -4.51
C GLY A 376 15.89 33.05 -5.36
N PHE A 377 15.42 32.03 -6.07
CA PHE A 377 16.21 31.16 -6.94
C PHE A 377 15.32 30.47 -7.97
N GLU A 378 15.95 29.75 -8.90
CA GLU A 378 15.27 28.84 -9.83
C GLU A 378 15.53 27.39 -9.46
N ALA A 379 14.49 26.53 -9.52
CA ALA A 379 14.60 25.10 -9.30
C ALA A 379 13.46 24.35 -10.01
N SER A 380 13.55 23.02 -10.07
CA SER A 380 12.50 22.16 -10.62
C SER A 380 11.66 21.49 -9.54
N ILE A 381 10.36 21.27 -9.85
CA ILE A 381 9.48 20.35 -9.14
C ILE A 381 9.17 19.17 -10.05
N PHE A 382 9.64 17.98 -9.68
CA PHE A 382 9.33 16.75 -10.38
C PHE A 382 8.01 16.17 -9.85
N ALA A 383 6.93 16.21 -10.66
CA ALA A 383 5.59 15.79 -10.27
C ALA A 383 4.89 15.02 -11.38
N GLY A 384 4.19 13.95 -11.05
CA GLY A 384 3.47 13.11 -12.02
C GLY A 384 2.06 12.76 -11.53
N ALA A 385 1.11 12.58 -12.45
CA ALA A 385 -0.25 12.19 -12.12
C ALA A 385 -0.36 10.72 -11.64
N SER A 386 0.58 9.87 -12.03
CA SER A 386 0.67 8.49 -11.57
C SER A 386 2.02 8.27 -10.87
N PRO A 387 2.06 7.66 -9.68
CA PRO A 387 0.93 7.13 -8.90
C PRO A 387 0.20 8.16 -8.00
N TYR A 388 0.57 9.46 -8.06
CA TYR A 388 0.06 10.50 -7.15
C TYR A 388 -0.77 11.54 -7.93
N PRO A 389 -2.07 11.31 -8.16
CA PRO A 389 -2.89 12.13 -9.07
C PRO A 389 -2.98 13.61 -8.68
N PHE A 390 -2.81 13.93 -7.40
CA PHE A 390 -2.89 15.29 -6.90
C PHE A 390 -1.53 16.02 -6.83
N ALA A 391 -0.41 15.35 -7.15
CA ALA A 391 0.92 15.97 -7.11
C ALA A 391 1.04 17.18 -8.06
N LEU A 392 0.46 17.10 -9.26
CA LEU A 392 0.52 18.21 -10.24
C LEU A 392 -0.27 19.45 -9.77
N PRO A 393 -1.55 19.37 -9.36
CA PRO A 393 -2.27 20.52 -8.82
C PRO A 393 -1.60 21.13 -7.59
N ILE A 394 -1.05 20.31 -6.70
CA ILE A 394 -0.31 20.79 -5.52
C ILE A 394 0.97 21.51 -5.97
N ALA A 395 1.72 20.97 -6.93
CA ALA A 395 2.93 21.60 -7.47
C ALA A 395 2.62 22.97 -8.12
N GLN A 396 1.46 23.11 -8.79
CA GLN A 396 1.00 24.39 -9.35
C GLN A 396 0.71 25.42 -8.23
N SER A 397 0.01 25.03 -7.18
CA SER A 397 -0.23 25.89 -6.02
C SER A 397 1.07 26.34 -5.36
N LEU A 398 2.05 25.44 -5.22
CA LEU A 398 3.38 25.76 -4.71
C LEU A 398 4.14 26.74 -5.62
N GLN A 399 4.11 26.53 -6.93
CA GLN A 399 4.73 27.40 -7.93
C GLN A 399 4.20 28.84 -7.81
N ASP A 400 2.88 28.99 -7.67
CA ASP A 400 2.21 30.28 -7.54
C ASP A 400 2.59 31.00 -6.23
N ASN A 401 2.68 30.28 -5.12
CA ASN A 401 3.09 30.84 -3.83
C ASN A 401 4.59 31.17 -3.81
N ALA A 402 5.43 30.29 -4.36
CA ALA A 402 6.87 30.47 -4.45
C ALA A 402 7.26 31.73 -5.25
N LYS A 403 6.56 31.99 -6.36
CA LYS A 403 6.77 33.19 -7.20
C LYS A 403 6.63 34.49 -6.41
N LYS A 404 5.72 34.53 -5.42
CA LYS A 404 5.47 35.72 -4.58
C LYS A 404 6.66 36.07 -3.65
N VAL A 405 7.55 35.11 -3.40
CA VAL A 405 8.77 35.29 -2.59
C VAL A 405 10.06 35.27 -3.41
N GLY A 406 9.95 35.25 -4.75
CA GLY A 406 11.09 35.30 -5.68
C GLY A 406 11.56 33.93 -6.17
N VAL A 407 11.01 32.84 -5.67
CA VAL A 407 11.39 31.48 -6.11
C VAL A 407 10.62 31.09 -7.36
N ARG A 408 11.35 30.67 -8.40
CA ARG A 408 10.78 30.27 -9.69
C ARG A 408 10.93 28.77 -9.89
N PHE A 409 9.85 28.02 -9.69
CA PHE A 409 9.82 26.58 -9.96
C PHE A 409 9.41 26.30 -11.40
N LYS A 410 10.13 25.36 -12.03
CA LYS A 410 9.73 24.71 -13.28
C LYS A 410 9.13 23.35 -12.95
N ILE A 411 7.86 23.12 -13.29
CA ILE A 411 7.24 21.82 -13.10
C ILE A 411 7.66 20.88 -14.23
N GLU A 412 8.32 19.78 -13.87
CA GLU A 412 8.73 18.70 -14.76
C GLU A 412 7.83 17.49 -14.52
N ARG A 413 7.09 17.09 -15.57
CA ARG A 413 6.16 15.96 -15.49
C ARG A 413 6.88 14.64 -15.68
N PHE A 414 6.47 13.60 -14.95
CA PHE A 414 6.97 12.24 -15.12
C PHE A 414 5.84 11.21 -15.24
N VAL A 415 6.16 10.04 -15.78
CA VAL A 415 5.37 8.82 -15.70
C VAL A 415 5.94 7.91 -14.59
N GLY A 416 5.10 7.07 -13.96
CA GLY A 416 5.41 6.37 -12.72
C GLY A 416 6.78 5.70 -12.61
N THR A 417 7.26 5.05 -13.67
CA THR A 417 8.57 4.37 -13.69
C THR A 417 9.77 5.33 -13.60
N GLN A 418 9.63 6.57 -14.04
CA GLN A 418 10.70 7.57 -13.98
C GLN A 418 10.94 8.09 -12.57
N LEU A 419 9.92 8.02 -11.69
CA LEU A 419 10.05 8.42 -10.29
C LEU A 419 11.20 7.67 -9.60
N PHE A 420 11.18 6.35 -9.67
CA PHE A 420 12.19 5.53 -8.99
C PHE A 420 13.59 5.71 -9.61
N SER A 421 13.67 5.87 -10.93
CA SER A 421 14.94 6.15 -11.59
C SER A 421 15.55 7.48 -11.16
N LYS A 422 14.74 8.54 -11.03
CA LYS A 422 15.18 9.86 -10.56
C LYS A 422 15.63 9.83 -9.10
N LEU A 423 14.86 9.17 -8.23
CA LEU A 423 15.19 8.99 -6.82
C LEU A 423 16.51 8.22 -6.65
N SER A 424 16.67 7.09 -7.33
CA SER A 424 17.88 6.26 -7.25
C SER A 424 19.12 6.95 -7.82
N ALA A 425 18.95 7.78 -8.85
CA ALA A 425 20.04 8.53 -9.48
C ALA A 425 20.31 9.90 -8.80
N ARG A 426 19.46 10.34 -7.85
CA ARG A 426 19.52 11.67 -7.21
C ARG A 426 19.55 12.83 -8.23
N THR A 427 18.81 12.69 -9.37
CA THR A 427 18.81 13.63 -10.49
C THR A 427 17.54 14.49 -10.54
N PHE A 428 17.26 15.20 -9.46
CA PHE A 428 16.16 16.13 -9.29
C PHE A 428 16.54 17.24 -8.33
N ASP A 429 15.85 18.38 -8.36
CA ASP A 429 15.95 19.41 -7.33
C ASP A 429 14.94 19.14 -6.23
N THR A 430 13.65 19.03 -6.61
CA THR A 430 12.58 18.61 -5.71
C THR A 430 11.65 17.62 -6.42
N ILE A 431 11.03 16.71 -5.66
CA ILE A 431 10.24 15.62 -6.21
C ILE A 431 9.05 15.26 -5.31
N PHE A 432 7.89 14.98 -5.93
CA PHE A 432 6.76 14.38 -5.23
C PHE A 432 6.87 12.87 -5.21
N PHE A 433 6.71 12.29 -4.02
CA PHE A 433 6.62 10.85 -3.82
C PHE A 433 5.70 10.53 -2.64
N GLY A 434 5.38 9.26 -2.44
CA GLY A 434 4.62 8.81 -1.29
C GLY A 434 5.37 7.72 -0.54
N TRP A 435 5.02 7.54 0.73
CA TRP A 435 5.52 6.45 1.56
C TRP A 435 4.40 5.82 2.36
N ASN A 436 4.33 4.50 2.34
CA ASN A 436 3.36 3.73 3.12
C ASN A 436 4.04 3.18 4.36
N ASN A 437 3.35 3.22 5.48
CA ASN A 437 3.77 2.48 6.66
C ASN A 437 3.19 1.06 6.58
N ASP A 438 4.04 0.08 6.34
CA ASP A 438 3.62 -1.32 6.20
C ASP A 438 3.36 -1.99 7.56
N SER A 439 3.63 -1.30 8.67
CA SER A 439 3.43 -1.76 10.03
C SER A 439 2.93 -0.61 10.91
N ALA A 440 2.23 -0.92 12.01
CA ALA A 440 1.81 0.09 12.98
C ALA A 440 2.97 0.66 13.81
N ASP A 441 4.15 0.04 13.75
CA ASP A 441 5.32 0.49 14.49
C ASP A 441 5.96 1.72 13.85
N PRO A 442 6.28 2.79 14.61
CA PRO A 442 6.86 4.03 14.08
C PRO A 442 8.26 3.85 13.50
N HIS A 443 8.99 2.80 13.91
CA HIS A 443 10.35 2.55 13.44
C HIS A 443 10.40 2.31 11.93
N THR A 444 9.40 1.66 11.36
CA THR A 444 9.35 1.39 9.92
C THR A 444 9.35 2.67 9.07
N MET A 445 8.72 3.74 9.55
CA MET A 445 8.79 5.05 8.91
C MET A 445 10.13 5.75 9.19
N ALA A 446 10.58 5.76 10.44
CA ALA A 446 11.81 6.43 10.84
C ALA A 446 13.06 5.81 10.18
N SER A 447 13.12 4.47 10.09
CA SER A 447 14.23 3.76 9.45
C SER A 447 14.34 4.04 7.95
N ARG A 448 13.23 4.35 7.27
CA ARG A 448 13.23 4.59 5.82
C ARG A 448 13.34 6.06 5.43
N LEU A 449 12.75 6.95 6.24
CA LEU A 449 12.67 8.37 5.92
C LEU A 449 13.77 9.20 6.59
N ILE A 450 14.30 8.75 7.75
CA ILE A 450 15.32 9.51 8.51
C ILE A 450 16.67 8.82 8.46
N TYR A 451 16.73 7.55 8.85
CA TYR A 451 17.97 6.80 8.96
C TYR A 451 18.64 6.59 7.59
N ASN A 452 19.94 6.87 7.53
CA ASN A 452 20.78 6.63 6.35
C ASN A 452 22.11 6.01 6.80
N PRO A 453 22.32 4.70 6.56
CA PRO A 453 23.51 4.01 7.05
C PRO A 453 24.79 4.41 6.33
N ASP A 454 24.71 4.82 5.08
CA ASP A 454 25.84 5.22 4.25
C ASP A 454 25.35 6.10 3.09
N ASN A 455 25.74 7.38 3.10
CA ASN A 455 25.30 8.36 2.11
C ASN A 455 26.11 8.36 0.81
N ARG A 456 27.17 7.55 0.70
CA ARG A 456 27.93 7.43 -0.54
C ARG A 456 27.03 6.95 -1.68
N PHE A 457 27.24 7.48 -2.87
CA PHE A 457 26.43 7.11 -4.03
C PHE A 457 26.60 5.63 -4.41
N GLU A 458 27.82 5.10 -4.24
CA GLU A 458 28.20 3.71 -4.52
C GLU A 458 27.50 2.71 -3.59
N ALA A 459 27.05 3.13 -2.41
CA ALA A 459 26.34 2.28 -1.46
C ALA A 459 24.98 1.83 -2.00
N LYS A 460 24.40 2.59 -2.96
CA LYS A 460 23.11 2.26 -3.65
C LYS A 460 21.97 1.90 -2.68
N ASN A 461 21.91 2.58 -1.55
CA ASN A 461 20.91 2.36 -0.50
C ASN A 461 19.51 2.85 -0.89
N THR A 462 19.01 2.45 -2.06
CA THR A 462 17.77 2.96 -2.67
C THR A 462 16.50 2.62 -1.88
N GLY A 463 16.57 1.70 -0.92
CA GLY A 463 15.50 1.40 0.02
C GLY A 463 15.31 2.44 1.14
N TYR A 464 16.23 3.43 1.25
CA TYR A 464 16.15 4.53 2.21
C TYR A 464 15.85 5.83 1.47
N ALA A 465 14.70 6.44 1.73
CA ALA A 465 14.35 7.71 1.10
C ALA A 465 15.35 8.82 1.49
N SER A 466 15.86 8.79 2.72
CA SER A 466 16.96 9.67 3.18
C SER A 466 18.17 9.58 2.25
N TRP A 467 18.61 8.38 1.90
CA TRP A 467 19.69 8.18 0.96
C TRP A 467 19.34 8.72 -0.44
N CYS A 468 18.14 8.45 -0.94
CA CYS A 468 17.69 8.94 -2.26
C CYS A 468 17.71 10.48 -2.35
N HIS A 469 17.57 11.18 -1.23
CA HIS A 469 17.63 12.64 -1.15
C HIS A 469 19.01 13.18 -0.74
N GLY A 470 19.99 12.30 -0.55
CA GLY A 470 21.34 12.66 -0.12
C GLY A 470 21.43 13.12 1.32
N TYR A 471 20.41 12.87 2.14
CA TYR A 471 20.33 13.32 3.52
C TYR A 471 21.02 12.36 4.48
N LEU A 472 21.97 12.89 5.25
CA LEU A 472 22.63 12.21 6.36
C LEU A 472 22.75 13.18 7.53
N ASP A 473 22.18 12.80 8.67
CA ASP A 473 22.34 13.49 9.94
C ASP A 473 22.66 12.43 11.01
N GLU A 474 23.91 12.37 11.45
CA GLU A 474 24.40 11.38 12.40
C GLU A 474 23.63 11.42 13.73
N THR A 475 23.25 12.63 14.17
CA THR A 475 22.47 12.81 15.41
C THR A 475 21.07 12.20 15.27
N MET A 476 20.42 12.44 14.12
CA MET A 476 19.10 11.86 13.84
C MET A 476 19.21 10.33 13.67
N ASN A 477 20.24 9.85 12.98
CA ASN A 477 20.52 8.41 12.88
C ASN A 477 20.63 7.76 14.26
N GLN A 478 21.40 8.36 15.17
CA GLN A 478 21.56 7.83 16.53
C GLN A 478 20.23 7.83 17.29
N LYS A 479 19.43 8.91 17.20
CA LYS A 479 18.10 8.97 17.84
C LYS A 479 17.15 7.90 17.31
N VAL A 480 17.19 7.58 16.00
CA VAL A 480 16.41 6.50 15.42
C VAL A 480 16.84 5.14 16.00
N GLN A 481 18.16 4.90 16.15
CA GLN A 481 18.67 3.66 16.74
C GLN A 481 18.35 3.57 18.24
N ASP A 482 18.49 4.65 19.00
CA ASP A 482 18.14 4.68 20.42
C ASP A 482 16.66 4.39 20.66
N ALA A 483 15.78 4.95 19.80
CA ALA A 483 14.35 4.69 19.85
C ALA A 483 14.01 3.23 19.44
N LEU A 484 14.77 2.63 18.50
CA LEU A 484 14.59 1.25 18.11
C LEU A 484 14.72 0.30 19.30
N PHE A 485 15.79 0.45 20.10
CA PHE A 485 16.10 -0.47 21.19
C PHE A 485 15.55 -0.04 22.55
N GLN A 486 14.70 1.02 22.60
CA GLN A 486 14.03 1.42 23.85
C GLN A 486 12.98 0.39 24.27
N LYS A 487 13.20 -0.24 25.44
CA LYS A 487 12.34 -1.31 25.96
C LYS A 487 11.03 -0.80 26.60
N ASP A 488 11.00 0.44 27.10
CA ASP A 488 9.79 1.06 27.67
C ASP A 488 8.89 1.62 26.55
N PRO A 489 7.68 1.10 26.33
CA PRO A 489 6.84 1.53 25.22
C PRO A 489 6.44 3.01 25.28
N LYS A 490 6.24 3.57 26.48
CA LYS A 490 5.87 4.98 26.66
C LYS A 490 7.04 5.90 26.32
N LYS A 491 8.24 5.57 26.81
CA LYS A 491 9.46 6.30 26.47
C LYS A 491 9.75 6.19 24.98
N ARG A 492 9.58 5.01 24.41
CA ARG A 492 9.77 4.77 22.99
C ARG A 492 8.83 5.62 22.15
N ALA A 493 7.54 5.65 22.48
CA ALA A 493 6.56 6.51 21.80
C ALA A 493 6.93 8.00 21.90
N GLN A 494 7.38 8.46 23.07
CA GLN A 494 7.86 9.84 23.27
C GLN A 494 9.08 10.16 22.41
N MET A 495 10.06 9.25 22.31
CA MET A 495 11.24 9.44 21.46
C MET A 495 10.86 9.61 19.98
N TYR A 496 9.89 8.84 19.47
CA TYR A 496 9.38 9.03 18.11
C TYR A 496 8.57 10.32 17.94
N ALA A 497 7.84 10.77 18.96
CA ALA A 497 7.17 12.07 18.94
C ALA A 497 8.19 13.22 18.84
N ASP A 498 9.27 13.16 19.61
CA ASP A 498 10.34 14.17 19.59
C ASP A 498 11.12 14.15 18.26
N LEU A 499 11.37 12.95 17.70
CA LEU A 499 11.93 12.81 16.35
C LEU A 499 11.08 13.51 15.29
N GLN A 500 9.75 13.35 15.35
CA GLN A 500 8.84 14.01 14.40
C GLN A 500 8.95 15.53 14.51
N ARG A 501 8.89 16.09 15.73
CA ARG A 501 9.00 17.55 15.95
C ARG A 501 10.29 18.12 15.38
N GLU A 502 11.41 17.47 15.65
CA GLU A 502 12.72 17.91 15.15
C GLU A 502 12.84 17.74 13.63
N PHE A 503 12.43 16.58 13.11
CA PHE A 503 12.55 16.28 11.69
C PHE A 503 11.67 17.18 10.80
N MET A 504 10.50 17.57 11.28
CA MET A 504 9.66 18.57 10.60
C MET A 504 10.37 19.91 10.40
N GLN A 505 11.33 20.27 11.24
CA GLN A 505 12.10 21.52 11.11
C GLN A 505 13.30 21.37 10.17
N LYS A 506 14.03 20.25 10.25
CA LYS A 506 15.36 20.08 9.63
C LYS A 506 15.34 19.17 8.39
N GLY A 507 14.47 18.17 8.35
CA GLY A 507 14.50 17.07 7.39
C GLY A 507 14.42 17.52 5.92
N PRO A 508 14.71 16.60 4.99
CA PRO A 508 14.71 16.90 3.55
C PRO A 508 13.32 16.79 2.92
N TYR A 509 12.24 16.81 3.72
CA TYR A 509 10.87 16.64 3.24
C TYR A 509 9.93 17.70 3.76
N ALA A 510 8.95 18.09 2.94
CA ALA A 510 7.68 18.63 3.39
C ALA A 510 6.61 17.56 3.18
N PHE A 511 6.07 17.02 4.29
CA PHE A 511 4.92 16.14 4.22
C PHE A 511 3.69 16.99 3.90
N ILE A 512 2.83 16.52 3.01
CA ILE A 512 1.70 17.32 2.51
C ILE A 512 0.39 16.84 3.13
N TYR A 513 0.10 15.54 3.00
CA TYR A 513 -1.12 14.96 3.54
C TYR A 513 -0.98 13.46 3.79
N GLN A 514 -1.79 12.97 4.72
CA GLN A 514 -2.07 11.54 4.91
C GLN A 514 -3.29 11.17 4.08
N THR A 515 -3.23 10.07 3.35
CA THR A 515 -4.27 9.66 2.40
C THR A 515 -5.46 8.99 3.09
N TYR A 516 -6.62 9.10 2.45
CA TYR A 516 -7.76 8.21 2.71
C TYR A 516 -7.73 7.01 1.75
N HIS A 517 -8.11 5.86 2.29
CA HIS A 517 -8.62 4.76 1.49
C HIS A 517 -10.13 4.94 1.36
N THR A 518 -10.60 5.15 0.15
CA THR A 518 -12.02 5.37 -0.14
C THR A 518 -12.57 4.24 -0.97
N ILE A 519 -13.75 3.77 -0.62
CA ILE A 519 -14.53 2.80 -1.38
C ILE A 519 -15.96 3.29 -1.54
N ALA A 520 -16.58 2.91 -2.64
CA ALA A 520 -18.01 3.03 -2.82
C ALA A 520 -18.62 1.65 -3.01
N MET A 521 -19.75 1.39 -2.36
CA MET A 521 -20.37 0.07 -2.36
C MET A 521 -21.90 0.14 -2.47
N THR A 522 -22.47 -0.91 -3.03
CA THR A 522 -23.93 -1.08 -3.10
C THR A 522 -24.49 -1.42 -1.71
N PRO A 523 -25.81 -1.20 -1.46
CA PRO A 523 -26.44 -1.53 -0.18
C PRO A 523 -26.48 -3.04 0.11
N ASP A 524 -26.19 -3.88 -0.88
CA ASP A 524 -26.09 -5.33 -0.69
C ASP A 524 -24.88 -5.73 0.15
N VAL A 525 -23.80 -4.92 0.15
CA VAL A 525 -22.66 -5.07 1.06
C VAL A 525 -23.05 -4.59 2.44
N LYS A 526 -23.49 -5.52 3.31
CA LYS A 526 -24.01 -5.22 4.64
C LYS A 526 -22.94 -4.93 5.66
N LYS A 527 -21.80 -5.61 5.52
CA LYS A 527 -20.65 -5.46 6.43
C LYS A 527 -19.37 -5.38 5.64
N TRP A 528 -18.65 -4.30 5.85
CA TRP A 528 -17.29 -4.11 5.38
C TRP A 528 -16.40 -3.89 6.60
N VAL A 529 -15.29 -4.59 6.69
CA VAL A 529 -14.39 -4.49 7.84
C VAL A 529 -13.09 -3.87 7.40
N TRP A 530 -12.87 -2.66 7.88
CA TRP A 530 -11.58 -2.01 7.77
C TRP A 530 -10.62 -2.59 8.81
N ASN A 531 -9.40 -2.82 8.40
CA ASN A 531 -8.30 -3.01 9.32
C ASN A 531 -7.44 -1.74 9.31
N SER A 532 -6.98 -1.30 10.45
CA SER A 532 -6.10 -0.15 10.63
C SER A 532 -4.72 -0.29 9.97
N ALA A 533 -4.20 -1.51 9.79
CA ALA A 533 -3.27 -1.81 8.71
C ALA A 533 -4.12 -1.95 7.44
N PRO A 534 -3.84 -1.29 6.30
CA PRO A 534 -4.77 -1.18 5.15
C PRO A 534 -5.00 -2.53 4.46
N ARG A 535 -5.66 -3.43 5.17
CA ARG A 535 -5.90 -4.81 4.75
C ARG A 535 -7.36 -5.13 4.94
N ILE A 536 -7.95 -5.66 3.91
CA ILE A 536 -9.34 -6.06 3.88
C ILE A 536 -9.36 -7.58 3.89
N PHE A 537 -9.93 -8.13 4.96
CA PHE A 537 -10.18 -9.56 5.04
C PHE A 537 -11.53 -9.87 4.43
N TYR A 538 -11.54 -10.47 3.25
CA TYR A 538 -12.78 -10.79 2.54
C TYR A 538 -13.64 -11.81 3.29
N SER A 539 -13.05 -12.66 4.12
CA SER A 539 -13.77 -13.59 4.98
C SER A 539 -14.67 -12.90 6.02
N ALA A 540 -14.39 -11.63 6.36
CA ALA A 540 -15.17 -10.83 7.30
C ALA A 540 -16.27 -10.00 6.63
N ILE A 541 -16.34 -9.97 5.28
CA ILE A 541 -17.34 -9.23 4.51
C ILE A 541 -18.64 -10.02 4.47
N GLU A 542 -19.77 -9.31 4.57
CA GLU A 542 -21.12 -9.87 4.43
C GLU A 542 -21.89 -9.12 3.33
N LYS A 543 -22.61 -9.88 2.52
CA LYS A 543 -23.45 -9.38 1.44
C LYS A 543 -24.89 -9.87 1.58
#